data_128986f9df184972db3448c48d1d597b
#
_entry.id   128986f9df184972db3448c48d1d597b
#
_cell.length_a   1.000
_cell.length_b   1.000
_cell.length_c   1.000
_cell.angle_alpha   90.00
_cell.angle_beta   90.00
_cell.angle_gamma   90.00
#
_symmetry.space_group_name_H-M   'P 1'
#
loop_
_entity.id
_entity.type
_entity.pdbx_description
1 polymer ?
#
loop_
_entity_poly.entity_id
_entity_poly.type
_entity_poly.pdbx_seq_one_letter_code
_entity_poly.pdbx_strand_id
1 'polypeptide(L)'
;MSAPKNPKIANQLLAALSKKEYQALQVHLEEVPLIFEEFLYRPNVVISDVYFPNSGIVSLVAGVTERSTLEVGLVGNEGMVGLSVFMGVNTPLNHAVVQGAGSAMKMKAVTFRKECSNGGSLPRLLLRYTHSVFTQISQSAVCNQLHSIDSRLSRWLLMTHDRMGDDQFL
;
A
#
# COMPACT_ATOMS: atom_id res chain seq x y z
N MET A 1 18.92 -4.04 -16.54
CA MET A 1 18.07 -3.52 -17.63
C MET A 1 16.67 -3.38 -17.06
N SER A 2 16.15 -2.15 -16.94
CA SER A 2 14.79 -1.87 -16.46
C SER A 2 13.80 -2.26 -17.56
N ALA A 3 12.79 -3.09 -17.22
CA ALA A 3 11.70 -3.39 -18.15
C ALA A 3 10.96 -2.09 -18.53
N PRO A 4 10.47 -1.94 -19.76
CA PRO A 4 9.75 -0.75 -20.18
C PRO A 4 8.47 -0.61 -19.34
N LYS A 5 8.36 0.49 -18.59
CA LYS A 5 7.14 0.85 -17.84
C LYS A 5 5.98 0.99 -18.83
N ASN A 6 4.88 0.33 -18.53
CA ASN A 6 3.65 0.49 -19.30
C ASN A 6 3.06 1.88 -19.00
N PRO A 7 3.02 2.84 -19.95
CA PRO A 7 2.75 4.26 -19.65
C PRO A 7 1.31 4.59 -19.22
N LYS A 8 0.42 3.60 -19.21
CA LYS A 8 -1.00 3.78 -18.84
C LYS A 8 -1.37 3.23 -17.44
N ILE A 9 -0.41 2.60 -16.72
CA ILE A 9 -0.69 1.99 -15.43
C ILE A 9 -0.12 2.91 -14.35
N ALA A 10 -0.98 3.52 -13.53
CA ALA A 10 -0.59 4.49 -12.52
C ALA A 10 0.12 3.83 -11.32
N ASN A 11 -0.35 2.64 -10.90
CA ASN A 11 0.31 1.90 -9.83
C ASN A 11 1.63 1.28 -10.29
N GLN A 12 2.71 1.58 -9.58
CA GLN A 12 4.08 1.21 -9.97
C GLN A 12 4.37 -0.29 -9.83
N LEU A 13 3.74 -0.99 -8.87
CA LEU A 13 3.88 -2.45 -8.76
C LEU A 13 3.24 -3.14 -9.97
N LEU A 14 2.04 -2.71 -10.36
CA LEU A 14 1.36 -3.24 -11.54
C LEU A 14 2.09 -2.86 -12.83
N ALA A 15 2.64 -1.64 -12.92
CA ALA A 15 3.41 -1.18 -14.06
C ALA A 15 4.76 -1.91 -14.25
N ALA A 16 5.29 -2.51 -13.18
CA ALA A 16 6.53 -3.28 -13.22
C ALA A 16 6.35 -4.71 -13.74
N LEU A 17 5.11 -5.16 -13.90
CA LEU A 17 4.80 -6.47 -14.48
C LEU A 17 5.03 -6.47 -16.00
N SER A 18 5.33 -7.65 -16.54
CA SER A 18 5.30 -7.81 -18.00
C SER A 18 3.88 -7.59 -18.53
N LYS A 19 3.77 -7.18 -19.80
CA LYS A 19 2.45 -6.96 -20.43
C LYS A 19 1.53 -8.18 -20.32
N LYS A 20 2.09 -9.38 -20.46
CA LYS A 20 1.35 -10.65 -20.35
C LYS A 20 0.83 -10.88 -18.93
N GLU A 21 1.67 -10.65 -17.92
CA GLU A 21 1.30 -10.81 -16.51
C GLU A 21 0.25 -9.79 -16.09
N TYR A 22 0.42 -8.52 -16.49
CA TYR A 22 -0.57 -7.49 -16.21
C TYR A 22 -1.92 -7.81 -16.85
N GLN A 23 -1.95 -8.24 -18.12
CA GLN A 23 -3.19 -8.62 -18.79
C GLN A 23 -3.91 -9.78 -18.09
N ALA A 24 -3.18 -10.74 -17.53
CA ALA A 24 -3.78 -11.83 -16.74
C ALA A 24 -4.39 -11.32 -15.42
N LEU A 25 -3.76 -10.33 -14.77
CA LEU A 25 -4.30 -9.72 -13.56
C LEU A 25 -5.45 -8.76 -13.83
N GLN A 26 -5.40 -8.02 -14.93
CA GLN A 26 -6.33 -6.94 -15.28
C GLN A 26 -7.80 -7.39 -15.27
N VAL A 27 -8.08 -8.62 -15.68
CA VAL A 27 -9.45 -9.18 -15.71
C VAL A 27 -10.07 -9.35 -14.32
N HIS A 28 -9.25 -9.27 -13.28
CA HIS A 28 -9.64 -9.40 -11.87
C HIS A 28 -9.56 -8.06 -11.11
N LEU A 29 -9.10 -7.00 -11.78
CA LEU A 29 -8.93 -5.67 -11.19
C LEU A 29 -10.17 -4.83 -11.48
N GLU A 30 -10.68 -4.17 -10.45
CA GLU A 30 -11.76 -3.20 -10.50
C GLU A 30 -11.24 -1.86 -9.99
N GLU A 31 -11.45 -0.77 -10.74
CA GLU A 31 -11.11 0.56 -10.26
C GLU A 31 -12.18 1.05 -9.28
N VAL A 32 -11.73 1.50 -8.10
CA VAL A 32 -12.59 2.01 -7.04
C VAL A 32 -12.06 3.34 -6.51
N PRO A 33 -12.93 4.25 -6.03
CA PRO A 33 -12.50 5.45 -5.34
C PRO A 33 -11.87 5.09 -3.98
N LEU A 34 -10.87 5.87 -3.56
CA LEU A 34 -10.38 5.93 -2.19
C LEU A 34 -11.02 7.14 -1.52
N ILE A 35 -11.93 6.91 -0.58
CA ILE A 35 -12.68 7.96 0.11
C ILE A 35 -11.95 8.31 1.40
N PHE A 36 -11.72 9.61 1.64
CA PHE A 36 -11.04 10.10 2.84
C PHE A 36 -11.69 9.54 4.12
N GLU A 37 -10.87 9.12 5.09
CA GLU A 37 -11.25 8.46 6.35
C GLU A 37 -11.89 7.07 6.22
N GLU A 38 -12.05 6.52 5.03
CA GLU A 38 -12.54 5.17 4.85
C GLU A 38 -11.49 4.13 5.30
N PHE A 39 -11.95 3.11 6.05
CA PHE A 39 -11.12 1.97 6.43
C PHE A 39 -11.21 0.87 5.38
N LEU A 40 -10.11 0.58 4.71
CA LEU A 40 -10.01 -0.51 3.75
C LEU A 40 -9.97 -1.88 4.43
N TYR A 41 -9.39 -1.95 5.64
CA TYR A 41 -9.51 -3.07 6.56
C TYR A 41 -9.28 -2.65 8.00
N ARG A 42 -9.73 -3.49 8.94
CA ARG A 42 -9.60 -3.30 10.39
C ARG A 42 -8.87 -4.47 11.04
N PRO A 43 -8.26 -4.29 12.24
CA PRO A 43 -7.62 -5.38 12.97
C PRO A 43 -8.59 -6.52 13.25
N ASN A 44 -8.04 -7.74 13.22
CA ASN A 44 -8.77 -8.98 13.52
C ASN A 44 -9.98 -9.26 12.60
N VAL A 45 -10.16 -8.49 11.53
CA VAL A 45 -11.16 -8.75 10.50
C VAL A 45 -10.47 -9.36 9.28
N VAL A 46 -11.08 -10.36 8.66
CA VAL A 46 -10.54 -11.01 7.47
C VAL A 46 -10.49 -10.00 6.31
N ILE A 47 -9.31 -9.82 5.72
CA ILE A 47 -9.13 -9.01 4.51
C ILE A 47 -9.81 -9.72 3.32
N SER A 48 -10.86 -9.12 2.79
CA SER A 48 -11.59 -9.61 1.63
C SER A 48 -10.98 -9.16 0.31
N ASP A 49 -10.36 -7.99 0.30
CA ASP A 49 -9.85 -7.34 -0.89
C ASP A 49 -8.45 -6.75 -0.64
N VAL A 50 -7.63 -6.73 -1.69
CA VAL A 50 -6.36 -6.02 -1.74
C VAL A 50 -6.48 -4.83 -2.69
N TYR A 51 -5.71 -3.76 -2.45
CA TYR A 51 -5.80 -2.54 -3.22
C TYR A 51 -4.42 -2.13 -3.73
N PHE A 52 -4.38 -1.64 -4.95
CA PHE A 52 -3.21 -1.05 -5.60
C PHE A 52 -3.55 0.41 -5.90
N PRO A 53 -3.16 1.38 -5.06
CA PRO A 53 -3.48 2.78 -5.26
C PRO A 53 -2.96 3.28 -6.62
N ASN A 54 -3.81 3.99 -7.35
CA ASN A 54 -3.43 4.75 -8.54
C ASN A 54 -3.02 6.17 -8.16
N SER A 55 -3.73 6.73 -7.18
CA SER A 55 -3.51 8.04 -6.57
C SER A 55 -4.05 8.03 -5.13
N GLY A 56 -3.74 9.07 -4.38
CA GLY A 56 -4.10 9.14 -2.97
C GLY A 56 -3.14 8.38 -2.06
N ILE A 57 -3.44 8.36 -0.77
CA ILE A 57 -2.58 7.79 0.27
C ILE A 57 -3.41 6.97 1.24
N VAL A 58 -2.88 5.82 1.64
CA VAL A 58 -3.43 4.97 2.68
C VAL A 58 -2.42 4.87 3.82
N SER A 59 -2.86 5.21 5.03
CA SER A 59 -2.07 5.05 6.25
C SER A 59 -2.25 3.66 6.84
N LEU A 60 -1.13 3.05 7.21
CA LEU A 60 -1.09 1.85 8.03
C LEU A 60 -0.96 2.28 9.49
N VAL A 61 -1.99 2.03 10.29
CA VAL A 61 -2.09 2.50 11.66
C VAL A 61 -2.13 1.32 12.62
N ALA A 62 -1.16 1.26 13.53
CA ALA A 62 -1.11 0.28 14.61
C ALA A 62 -1.48 0.94 15.94
N GLY A 63 -2.04 0.17 16.86
CA GLY A 63 -2.39 0.71 18.17
C GLY A 63 -2.72 -0.36 19.20
N VAL A 64 -2.67 0.03 20.46
CA VAL A 64 -3.03 -0.82 21.61
C VAL A 64 -4.50 -0.65 21.94
N THR A 65 -5.04 0.54 21.70
CA THR A 65 -6.46 0.89 21.87
C THR A 65 -6.87 1.84 20.75
N GLU A 66 -8.18 2.05 20.55
CA GLU A 66 -8.70 3.00 19.55
C GLU A 66 -8.20 4.46 19.77
N ARG A 67 -7.84 4.80 21.01
CA ARG A 67 -7.33 6.14 21.38
C ARG A 67 -5.81 6.24 21.40
N SER A 68 -5.11 5.11 21.27
CA SER A 68 -3.66 5.03 21.34
C SER A 68 -3.13 4.38 20.07
N THR A 69 -3.21 5.11 18.97
CA THR A 69 -2.81 4.67 17.65
C THR A 69 -1.60 5.43 17.14
N LEU A 70 -0.81 4.78 16.31
CA LEU A 70 0.37 5.35 15.68
C LEU A 70 0.38 4.96 14.20
N GLU A 71 0.60 5.93 13.32
CA GLU A 71 0.91 5.65 11.93
C GLU A 71 2.30 5.01 11.84
N VAL A 72 2.36 3.83 11.28
CA VAL A 72 3.60 3.06 11.12
C VAL A 72 4.09 3.03 9.68
N GLY A 73 3.24 3.35 8.73
CA GLY A 73 3.60 3.40 7.31
C GLY A 73 2.55 4.07 6.45
N LEU A 74 2.99 4.52 5.27
CA LEU A 74 2.18 5.11 4.22
C LEU A 74 2.30 4.27 2.95
N VAL A 75 1.19 4.11 2.25
CA VAL A 75 1.09 3.42 0.97
C VAL A 75 0.46 4.36 -0.06
N GLY A 76 1.18 4.62 -1.14
CA GLY A 76 0.70 5.35 -2.32
C GLY A 76 0.74 4.45 -3.56
N ASN A 77 0.90 5.09 -4.72
CA ASN A 77 0.94 4.38 -6.01
C ASN A 77 2.18 3.49 -6.21
N GLU A 78 3.18 3.58 -5.33
CA GLU A 78 4.36 2.71 -5.33
C GLU A 78 4.10 1.31 -4.76
N GLY A 79 2.94 1.10 -4.12
CA GLY A 79 2.70 -0.08 -3.32
C GLY A 79 1.32 -0.71 -3.44
N MET A 80 0.99 -1.51 -2.44
CA MET A 80 -0.32 -2.14 -2.27
C MET A 80 -0.76 -2.16 -0.81
N VAL A 81 -2.07 -2.19 -0.59
CA VAL A 81 -2.72 -2.37 0.71
C VAL A 81 -3.23 -3.82 0.81
N GLY A 82 -3.05 -4.43 1.98
CA GLY A 82 -3.38 -5.84 2.19
C GLY A 82 -2.19 -6.79 1.94
N LEU A 83 -0.95 -6.29 2.09
CA LEU A 83 0.28 -7.06 1.89
C LEU A 83 0.36 -8.33 2.76
N SER A 84 -0.27 -8.34 3.94
CA SER A 84 -0.34 -9.52 4.82
C SER A 84 -0.99 -10.74 4.13
N VAL A 85 -1.92 -10.52 3.20
CA VAL A 85 -2.53 -11.59 2.39
C VAL A 85 -1.49 -12.34 1.56
N PHE A 86 -0.52 -11.62 0.98
CA PHE A 86 0.63 -12.22 0.28
C PHE A 86 1.49 -13.08 1.22
N MET A 87 1.66 -12.63 2.47
CA MET A 87 2.42 -13.36 3.51
C MET A 87 1.62 -14.50 4.14
N GLY A 88 0.41 -14.80 3.67
CA GLY A 88 -0.44 -15.87 4.20
C GLY A 88 -1.27 -15.49 5.44
N VAL A 89 -1.24 -14.22 5.85
CA VAL A 89 -1.99 -13.72 7.01
C VAL A 89 -3.20 -12.91 6.54
N ASN A 90 -4.40 -13.42 6.81
CA ASN A 90 -5.65 -12.81 6.35
C ASN A 90 -6.28 -11.86 7.38
N THR A 91 -5.88 -11.94 8.64
CA THR A 91 -6.38 -11.10 9.74
C THR A 91 -5.24 -10.21 10.23
N PRO A 92 -5.17 -8.94 9.79
CA PRO A 92 -4.12 -8.01 10.19
C PRO A 92 -4.30 -7.55 11.63
N LEU A 93 -3.23 -7.06 12.25
CA LEU A 93 -3.25 -6.44 13.58
C LEU A 93 -3.30 -4.91 13.52
N ASN A 94 -3.31 -4.34 12.33
CA ASN A 94 -3.35 -2.90 12.08
C ASN A 94 -4.56 -2.52 11.23
N HIS A 95 -4.86 -1.22 11.20
CA HIS A 95 -5.83 -0.64 10.28
C HIS A 95 -5.14 -0.22 8.96
N ALA A 96 -5.91 -0.18 7.88
CA ALA A 96 -5.57 0.62 6.70
C ALA A 96 -6.68 1.65 6.49
N VAL A 97 -6.35 2.93 6.60
CA VAL A 97 -7.28 4.04 6.47
C VAL A 97 -6.83 4.99 5.36
N VAL A 98 -7.77 5.44 4.55
CA VAL A 98 -7.50 6.42 3.48
C VAL A 98 -7.22 7.78 4.11
N GLN A 99 -5.99 8.29 3.92
CA GLN A 99 -5.55 9.59 4.42
C GLN A 99 -5.56 10.67 3.35
N GLY A 100 -5.42 10.30 2.10
CA GLY A 100 -5.58 11.18 0.95
C GLY A 100 -6.50 10.52 -0.08
N ALA A 101 -7.56 11.22 -0.47
CA ALA A 101 -8.52 10.72 -1.44
C ALA A 101 -7.86 10.45 -2.81
N GLY A 102 -8.41 9.49 -3.56
CA GLY A 102 -7.86 9.11 -4.86
C GLY A 102 -8.59 7.95 -5.48
N SER A 103 -7.86 7.09 -6.21
CA SER A 103 -8.40 5.84 -6.74
C SER A 103 -7.43 4.67 -6.55
N ALA A 104 -7.94 3.45 -6.60
CA ALA A 104 -7.14 2.24 -6.54
C ALA A 104 -7.72 1.15 -7.44
N MET A 105 -6.85 0.25 -7.90
CA MET A 105 -7.27 -1.02 -8.46
C MET A 105 -7.47 -2.02 -7.32
N LYS A 106 -8.68 -2.53 -7.19
CA LYS A 106 -9.10 -3.52 -6.16
C LYS A 106 -9.13 -4.92 -6.74
N MET A 107 -8.74 -5.92 -5.96
CA MET A 107 -8.84 -7.34 -6.31
C MET A 107 -9.24 -8.15 -5.08
N LYS A 108 -10.03 -9.22 -5.28
CA LYS A 108 -10.35 -10.17 -4.21
C LYS A 108 -9.09 -10.85 -3.67
N ALA A 109 -8.95 -10.88 -2.34
CA ALA A 109 -7.78 -11.46 -1.65
C ALA A 109 -7.55 -12.95 -2.03
N VAL A 110 -8.63 -13.71 -2.24
CA VAL A 110 -8.54 -15.11 -2.68
C VAL A 110 -7.93 -15.22 -4.07
N THR A 111 -8.38 -14.39 -5.01
CA THR A 111 -7.84 -14.33 -6.38
C THR A 111 -6.38 -13.88 -6.36
N PHE A 112 -6.07 -12.84 -5.59
CA PHE A 112 -4.70 -12.33 -5.45
C PHE A 112 -3.74 -13.42 -4.96
N ARG A 113 -4.10 -14.20 -3.94
CA ARG A 113 -3.26 -15.34 -3.47
C ARG A 113 -3.02 -16.37 -4.56
N LYS A 114 -4.08 -16.71 -5.32
CA LYS A 114 -3.97 -17.65 -6.44
C LYS A 114 -2.98 -17.13 -7.49
N GLU A 115 -3.09 -15.87 -7.87
CA GLU A 115 -2.19 -15.26 -8.85
C GLU A 115 -0.73 -15.21 -8.34
N CYS A 116 -0.51 -14.93 -7.04
CA CYS A 116 0.82 -15.02 -6.44
C CYS A 116 1.40 -16.45 -6.47
N SER A 117 0.55 -17.48 -6.39
CA SER A 117 0.98 -18.88 -6.41
C SER A 117 1.28 -19.39 -7.83
N ASN A 118 0.81 -18.73 -8.87
CA ASN A 118 1.06 -19.11 -10.28
C ASN A 118 2.51 -18.85 -10.73
N GLY A 119 3.35 -18.27 -9.87
CA GLY A 119 4.74 -17.90 -10.21
C GLY A 119 4.81 -16.58 -10.97
N GLY A 120 5.88 -16.39 -11.73
CA GLY A 120 6.11 -15.15 -12.48
C GLY A 120 6.86 -14.09 -11.71
N SER A 121 6.73 -12.82 -12.13
CA SER A 121 7.44 -11.69 -11.54
C SER A 121 6.73 -11.09 -10.33
N LEU A 122 5.41 -11.24 -10.23
CA LEU A 122 4.59 -10.65 -9.18
C LEU A 122 5.07 -11.03 -7.76
N PRO A 123 5.25 -12.32 -7.40
CA PRO A 123 5.72 -12.68 -6.06
C PRO A 123 7.09 -12.06 -5.73
N ARG A 124 8.00 -11.99 -6.69
CA ARG A 124 9.32 -11.39 -6.51
C ARG A 124 9.26 -9.88 -6.29
N LEU A 125 8.39 -9.19 -7.01
CA LEU A 125 8.13 -7.76 -6.79
C LEU A 125 7.54 -7.52 -5.40
N LEU A 126 6.60 -8.36 -4.98
CA LEU A 126 5.97 -8.27 -3.66
C LEU A 126 6.96 -8.54 -2.52
N LEU A 127 7.89 -9.47 -2.67
CA LEU A 127 8.98 -9.67 -1.69
C LEU A 127 9.85 -8.42 -1.54
N ARG A 128 10.20 -7.77 -2.64
CA ARG A 128 10.97 -6.51 -2.60
C ARG A 128 10.15 -5.37 -1.98
N TYR A 129 8.87 -5.29 -2.30
CA TYR A 129 7.96 -4.32 -1.70
C TYR A 129 7.78 -4.58 -0.20
N THR A 130 7.64 -5.84 0.23
CA THR A 130 7.62 -6.22 1.66
C THR A 130 8.85 -5.71 2.40
N HIS A 131 10.04 -5.88 1.81
CA HIS A 131 11.28 -5.34 2.39
C HIS A 131 11.24 -3.81 2.50
N SER A 132 10.71 -3.11 1.47
CA SER A 132 10.58 -1.65 1.51
C SER A 132 9.63 -1.17 2.60
N VAL A 133 8.48 -1.85 2.78
CA VAL A 133 7.53 -1.57 3.86
C VAL A 133 8.16 -1.83 5.23
N PHE A 134 8.88 -2.93 5.39
CA PHE A 134 9.59 -3.24 6.63
C PHE A 134 10.63 -2.17 6.97
N THR A 135 11.39 -1.70 5.98
CA THR A 135 12.35 -0.60 6.13
C THR A 135 11.65 0.69 6.55
N GLN A 136 10.52 1.02 5.93
CA GLN A 136 9.72 2.21 6.27
C GLN A 136 9.23 2.16 7.72
N ILE A 137 8.70 1.01 8.16
CA ILE A 137 8.21 0.81 9.54
C ILE A 137 9.37 0.92 10.54
N SER A 138 10.49 0.30 10.26
CA SER A 138 11.70 0.37 11.11
C SER A 138 12.19 1.80 11.25
N GLN A 139 12.24 2.55 10.15
CA GLN A 139 12.63 3.97 10.17
C GLN A 139 11.61 4.82 10.93
N SER A 140 10.32 4.52 10.82
CA SER A 140 9.27 5.21 11.57
C SER A 140 9.43 5.00 13.08
N ALA A 141 9.78 3.77 13.51
CA ALA A 141 10.05 3.47 14.91
C ALA A 141 11.25 4.29 15.46
N VAL A 142 12.34 4.35 14.70
CA VAL A 142 13.53 5.16 15.06
C VAL A 142 13.16 6.64 15.14
N CYS A 143 12.46 7.18 14.14
CA CYS A 143 12.04 8.58 14.11
C CYS A 143 11.13 8.94 15.29
N ASN A 144 10.20 8.07 15.63
CA ASN A 144 9.28 8.30 16.75
C ASN A 144 10.00 8.37 18.10
N GLN A 145 11.10 7.63 18.27
CA GLN A 145 11.85 7.57 19.51
C GLN A 145 12.91 8.69 19.61
N LEU A 146 13.58 9.03 18.51
CA LEU A 146 14.81 9.80 18.57
C LEU A 146 14.69 11.21 17.98
N HIS A 147 13.67 11.51 17.19
CA HIS A 147 13.55 12.80 16.52
C HIS A 147 12.50 13.70 17.17
N SER A 148 12.72 15.02 17.06
CA SER A 148 11.77 16.05 17.46
C SER A 148 10.47 15.99 16.64
N ILE A 149 9.41 16.61 17.14
CA ILE A 149 8.11 16.71 16.44
C ILE A 149 8.29 17.35 15.06
N ASP A 150 9.09 18.44 14.97
CA ASP A 150 9.34 19.14 13.71
C ASP A 150 10.01 18.25 12.66
N SER A 151 11.00 17.45 13.07
CA SER A 151 11.69 16.51 12.18
C SER A 151 10.76 15.39 11.72
N ARG A 152 9.87 14.92 12.59
CA ARG A 152 8.86 13.90 12.28
C ARG A 152 7.81 14.43 11.31
N LEU A 153 7.33 15.66 11.55
CA LEU A 153 6.39 16.35 10.67
C LEU A 153 6.99 16.59 9.29
N SER A 154 8.23 17.09 9.23
CA SER A 154 8.93 17.33 7.96
C SER A 154 9.08 16.04 7.15
N ARG A 155 9.44 14.92 7.80
CA ARG A 155 9.51 13.61 7.15
C ARG A 155 8.15 13.17 6.63
N TRP A 156 7.09 13.32 7.44
CA TRP A 156 5.74 12.95 7.04
C TRP A 156 5.26 13.77 5.84
N LEU A 157 5.48 15.09 5.85
CA LEU A 157 5.13 15.97 4.73
C LEU A 157 5.86 15.59 3.45
N LEU A 158 7.15 15.30 3.51
CA LEU A 158 7.93 14.83 2.35
C LEU A 158 7.41 13.50 1.81
N MET A 159 7.12 12.55 2.69
CA MET A 159 6.59 11.23 2.29
C MET A 159 5.21 11.35 1.67
N THR A 160 4.38 12.27 2.12
CA THR A 160 3.05 12.57 1.58
C THR A 160 3.17 13.23 0.22
N HIS A 161 4.00 14.27 0.10
CA HIS A 161 4.27 14.97 -1.15
C HIS A 161 4.77 14.01 -2.25
N ASP A 162 5.74 13.15 -1.93
CA ASP A 162 6.29 12.16 -2.88
C ASP A 162 5.22 11.21 -3.46
N ARG A 163 4.13 10.97 -2.72
CA ARG A 163 3.04 10.05 -3.10
C ARG A 163 1.86 10.75 -3.75
N MET A 164 1.53 11.94 -3.29
CA MET A 164 0.43 12.73 -3.86
C MET A 164 0.83 13.39 -5.17
N GLY A 165 2.10 13.78 -5.30
CA GLY A 165 2.60 14.51 -6.46
C GLY A 165 2.00 15.92 -6.58
N ASP A 166 1.47 16.45 -5.49
CA ASP A 166 0.85 17.78 -5.39
C ASP A 166 1.45 18.52 -4.18
N ASP A 167 1.63 19.83 -4.32
CA ASP A 167 2.11 20.70 -3.23
C ASP A 167 0.99 21.08 -2.25
N GLN A 168 -0.26 20.78 -2.60
CA GLN A 168 -1.44 21.03 -1.77
C GLN A 168 -2.09 19.69 -1.39
N PHE A 169 -2.10 19.40 -0.10
CA PHE A 169 -2.85 18.28 0.48
C PHE A 169 -3.58 18.76 1.73
N LEU A 170 -4.85 18.39 1.78
CA LEU A 170 -5.74 18.73 2.90
C LEU A 170 -5.55 17.76 4.05
#